data_c2c8c9980b1e32bb7b22fa09249f1c34
#
_entry.id   c2c8c9980b1e32bb7b22fa09249f1c34
#
_cell.length_a   1.000
_cell.length_b   1.000
_cell.length_c   1.000
_cell.angle_alpha   90.00
_cell.angle_beta   90.00
_cell.angle_gamma   90.00
#
_symmetry.space_group_name_H-M   'P 1'
#
loop_
_entity.id
_entity.type
_entity.pdbx_description
1 polymer ?
#
loop_
_entity_poly.entity_id
_entity_poly.type
_entity_poly.pdbx_seq_one_letter_code
_entity_poly.pdbx_strand_id
1 'polypeptide(L)'
;MANRFSGIARAGAAVATLLALPVAAEPCGGLRLDGGTVQSSQPLPAKATLLGDDLACASAVGALLRARPQLRSVTIAAKVPIDQREVGAQAVVAWTKALVGAGIAEARISGVVPTTDPGTPLQLRIAFREPTPRAVALVHAMTGVVRAGPGLDKLAPATAGLQMIVGDVAATAAAATARLALADGSFVTLASDSAVRLGRIELTSELKRAVQLELLKGRVEAQAEFKGKGSSFGVLTATALAGVRGTRFRVRVLQAGGTGVECLQGRVELQATIGSRGSVIVEAGQSASVDATGNVSAATALLGRAQLLAPLMGALPRSAALTWQALAGAAQYRVEMATDGEMVTRLRTYTATAPTLALPADVPAGHWFWRVTAIDKAETLGLPSKIYSFRVGVP
;
A
#
# COMPACT_ATOMS: atom_id res chain seq x y z
N MET A 1 -53.19 -66.14 -31.57
CA MET A 1 -54.03 -65.65 -32.69
C MET A 1 -53.46 -64.31 -33.10
N ALA A 2 -52.77 -64.34 -34.20
CA ALA A 2 -53.03 -63.55 -35.42
C ALA A 2 -52.83 -62.01 -35.19
N ASN A 3 -51.94 -61.39 -35.76
CA ASN A 3 -51.52 -61.14 -37.12
C ASN A 3 -51.40 -59.58 -37.38
N ARG A 4 -50.23 -59.19 -37.91
CA ARG A 4 -50.04 -58.26 -39.06
C ARG A 4 -50.45 -56.79 -38.91
N PHE A 5 -49.72 -55.79 -39.37
CA PHE A 5 -48.90 -55.44 -40.54
C PHE A 5 -48.13 -54.16 -40.28
N SER A 6 -46.89 -54.10 -40.56
CA SER A 6 -46.14 -53.39 -41.60
C SER A 6 -46.62 -51.96 -41.97
N GLY A 7 -45.72 -50.99 -41.79
CA GLY A 7 -45.84 -49.63 -42.34
C GLY A 7 -44.48 -48.97 -42.29
N ILE A 8 -43.65 -49.10 -43.31
CA ILE A 8 -42.40 -48.39 -43.52
C ILE A 8 -42.73 -46.97 -44.01
N ALA A 9 -42.43 -45.95 -43.27
CA ALA A 9 -42.35 -44.58 -43.79
C ALA A 9 -40.91 -44.11 -43.74
N ARG A 10 -40.30 -44.02 -44.89
CA ARG A 10 -39.01 -43.31 -45.11
C ARG A 10 -39.26 -41.81 -44.90
N ALA A 11 -38.69 -41.23 -43.83
CA ALA A 11 -38.52 -39.82 -43.70
C ALA A 11 -37.08 -39.44 -44.12
N GLY A 12 -37.00 -38.65 -45.16
CA GLY A 12 -35.74 -38.18 -45.75
C GLY A 12 -34.96 -37.34 -44.76
N ALA A 13 -33.69 -37.65 -44.64
CA ALA A 13 -32.70 -36.82 -43.93
C ALA A 13 -32.48 -35.53 -44.75
N ALA A 14 -33.05 -34.43 -44.29
CA ALA A 14 -32.64 -33.11 -44.73
C ALA A 14 -31.25 -32.85 -44.14
N VAL A 15 -30.21 -32.92 -44.94
CA VAL A 15 -28.87 -32.43 -44.63
C VAL A 15 -28.97 -30.91 -44.53
N ALA A 16 -29.10 -30.39 -43.31
CA ALA A 16 -28.91 -28.97 -43.06
C ALA A 16 -27.42 -28.67 -43.23
N THR A 17 -27.06 -28.12 -44.40
CA THR A 17 -25.75 -27.51 -44.62
C THR A 17 -25.68 -26.29 -43.70
N LEU A 18 -25.00 -26.41 -42.53
CA LEU A 18 -24.57 -25.28 -41.77
C LEU A 18 -23.59 -24.48 -42.64
N LEU A 19 -24.11 -23.42 -43.25
CA LEU A 19 -23.26 -22.36 -43.77
C LEU A 19 -22.49 -21.79 -42.58
N ALA A 20 -21.22 -22.19 -42.48
CA ALA A 20 -20.27 -21.53 -41.56
C ALA A 20 -20.23 -20.06 -41.98
N LEU A 21 -20.79 -19.18 -41.13
CA LEU A 21 -20.59 -17.75 -41.28
C LEU A 21 -19.07 -17.54 -41.25
N PRO A 22 -18.52 -16.71 -42.15
CA PRO A 22 -17.10 -16.43 -42.13
C PRO A 22 -16.80 -15.80 -40.76
N VAL A 23 -15.93 -16.45 -39.98
CA VAL A 23 -15.35 -15.86 -38.80
C VAL A 23 -14.65 -14.58 -39.28
N ALA A 24 -15.15 -13.42 -38.88
CA ALA A 24 -14.53 -12.15 -39.21
C ALA A 24 -13.06 -12.26 -38.83
N ALA A 25 -12.18 -12.07 -39.81
CA ALA A 25 -10.73 -12.13 -39.58
C ALA A 25 -10.37 -11.15 -38.45
N GLU A 26 -9.71 -11.65 -37.41
CA GLU A 26 -9.27 -10.78 -36.32
C GLU A 26 -8.36 -9.69 -36.87
N PRO A 27 -8.63 -8.40 -36.54
CA PRO A 27 -7.78 -7.29 -36.99
C PRO A 27 -6.32 -7.56 -36.60
N CYS A 28 -5.37 -7.38 -37.51
CA CYS A 28 -3.93 -7.64 -37.32
C CYS A 28 -3.56 -9.10 -37.00
N GLY A 29 -4.45 -10.08 -37.23
CA GLY A 29 -4.15 -11.49 -36.98
C GLY A 29 -4.01 -11.85 -35.50
N GLY A 30 -4.81 -11.22 -34.63
CA GLY A 30 -4.77 -11.43 -33.18
C GLY A 30 -3.74 -10.56 -32.48
N LEU A 31 -4.22 -9.73 -31.56
CA LEU A 31 -3.41 -8.78 -30.79
C LEU A 31 -3.25 -9.21 -29.34
N ARG A 32 -2.03 -9.07 -28.83
CA ARG A 32 -1.74 -9.25 -27.39
C ARG A 32 -0.73 -8.25 -26.90
N LEU A 33 -0.72 -7.98 -25.59
CA LEU A 33 0.29 -7.17 -24.95
C LEU A 33 1.28 -8.08 -24.22
N ASP A 34 2.55 -7.97 -24.57
CA ASP A 34 3.61 -8.79 -23.99
C ASP A 34 4.92 -8.00 -23.92
N GLY A 35 5.63 -8.12 -22.78
CA GLY A 35 6.95 -7.51 -22.59
C GLY A 35 7.01 -6.00 -22.89
N GLY A 36 5.92 -5.26 -22.65
CA GLY A 36 5.86 -3.82 -22.92
C GLY A 36 5.68 -3.46 -24.39
N THR A 37 5.27 -4.42 -25.23
CA THR A 37 5.03 -4.22 -26.66
C THR A 37 3.70 -4.81 -27.10
N VAL A 38 3.12 -4.23 -28.15
CA VAL A 38 1.97 -4.80 -28.84
C VAL A 38 2.49 -5.88 -29.80
N GLN A 39 2.06 -7.11 -29.61
CA GLN A 39 2.37 -8.25 -30.45
C GLN A 39 1.18 -8.55 -31.36
N SER A 40 1.47 -8.90 -32.60
CA SER A 40 0.50 -9.34 -33.61
C SER A 40 1.12 -10.43 -34.45
N SER A 41 0.31 -11.36 -34.99
CA SER A 41 0.81 -12.42 -35.87
C SER A 41 1.12 -11.91 -37.28
N GLN A 42 0.59 -10.73 -37.65
CA GLN A 42 0.89 -10.03 -38.89
C GLN A 42 1.64 -8.73 -38.60
N PRO A 43 2.51 -8.26 -39.47
CA PRO A 43 3.17 -6.96 -39.34
C PRO A 43 2.13 -5.84 -39.22
N LEU A 44 2.35 -4.92 -38.27
CA LEU A 44 1.51 -3.74 -38.17
C LEU A 44 1.66 -2.87 -39.43
N PRO A 45 0.56 -2.32 -39.99
CA PRO A 45 0.62 -1.56 -41.25
C PRO A 45 1.43 -0.27 -41.05
N ALA A 46 2.51 -0.13 -41.82
CA ALA A 46 3.40 1.01 -41.77
C ALA A 46 3.16 1.93 -42.99
N LYS A 47 1.96 2.51 -43.07
CA LYS A 47 1.50 3.33 -44.17
C LYS A 47 1.25 4.78 -43.75
N ALA A 48 1.41 5.72 -44.66
CA ALA A 48 1.12 7.15 -44.47
C ALA A 48 -0.36 7.44 -44.19
N THR A 49 -1.25 6.55 -44.61
CA THR A 49 -2.70 6.63 -44.38
C THR A 49 -3.22 5.26 -44.03
N LEU A 50 -3.98 5.18 -42.95
CA LEU A 50 -4.63 3.95 -42.49
C LEU A 50 -6.11 3.98 -42.91
N LEU A 51 -6.52 3.04 -43.74
CA LEU A 51 -7.90 2.90 -44.26
C LEU A 51 -8.34 1.42 -44.15
N GLY A 52 -9.64 1.17 -44.13
CA GLY A 52 -10.17 -0.17 -44.13
C GLY A 52 -9.60 -1.05 -42.98
N ASP A 53 -9.03 -2.19 -43.33
CA ASP A 53 -8.45 -3.14 -42.37
C ASP A 53 -7.27 -2.56 -41.56
N ASP A 54 -6.47 -1.69 -42.17
CA ASP A 54 -5.35 -1.02 -41.49
C ASP A 54 -5.88 -0.11 -40.36
N LEU A 55 -6.96 0.63 -40.59
CA LEU A 55 -7.60 1.46 -39.59
C LEU A 55 -8.30 0.63 -38.51
N ALA A 56 -8.92 -0.48 -38.90
CA ALA A 56 -9.50 -1.44 -37.96
C ALA A 56 -8.43 -2.04 -37.05
N CYS A 57 -7.26 -2.37 -37.61
CA CYS A 57 -6.09 -2.82 -36.85
C CYS A 57 -5.65 -1.77 -35.82
N ALA A 58 -5.46 -0.52 -36.23
CA ALA A 58 -5.04 0.56 -35.34
C ALA A 58 -6.08 0.86 -34.26
N SER A 59 -7.37 0.77 -34.59
CA SER A 59 -8.48 0.91 -33.64
C SER A 59 -8.48 -0.20 -32.60
N ALA A 60 -8.22 -1.47 -33.00
CA ALA A 60 -8.11 -2.61 -32.10
C ALA A 60 -6.92 -2.48 -31.16
N VAL A 61 -5.76 -2.01 -31.64
CA VAL A 61 -4.60 -1.68 -30.81
C VAL A 61 -4.95 -0.59 -29.80
N GLY A 62 -5.64 0.46 -30.24
CA GLY A 62 -6.10 1.54 -29.37
C GLY A 62 -7.05 1.04 -28.27
N ALA A 63 -7.99 0.16 -28.60
CA ALA A 63 -8.90 -0.45 -27.63
C ALA A 63 -8.16 -1.30 -26.60
N LEU A 64 -7.18 -2.09 -27.04
CA LEU A 64 -6.33 -2.92 -26.19
C LEU A 64 -5.49 -2.09 -25.22
N LEU A 65 -4.91 -0.99 -25.67
CA LEU A 65 -4.15 -0.05 -24.84
C LEU A 65 -5.06 0.74 -23.88
N ARG A 66 -6.24 1.16 -24.34
CA ARG A 66 -7.22 1.87 -23.48
C ARG A 66 -7.76 1.02 -22.35
N ALA A 67 -7.83 -0.29 -22.50
CA ALA A 67 -8.19 -1.22 -21.44
C ALA A 67 -7.18 -1.23 -20.26
N ARG A 68 -6.05 -0.52 -20.41
CA ARG A 68 -5.00 -0.38 -19.38
C ARG A 68 -4.85 1.10 -18.96
N PRO A 69 -5.71 1.61 -18.06
CA PRO A 69 -5.71 3.03 -17.68
C PRO A 69 -4.41 3.48 -17.01
N GLN A 70 -3.63 2.56 -16.46
CA GLN A 70 -2.32 2.81 -15.84
C GLN A 70 -1.18 3.10 -16.82
N LEU A 71 -1.38 2.91 -18.13
CA LEU A 71 -0.34 3.20 -19.13
C LEU A 71 0.12 4.65 -19.04
N ARG A 72 1.44 4.87 -18.92
CA ARG A 72 2.06 6.21 -18.86
C ARG A 72 2.40 6.73 -20.24
N SER A 73 2.93 5.88 -21.12
CA SER A 73 3.33 6.30 -22.45
C SER A 73 3.16 5.17 -23.46
N VAL A 74 2.90 5.55 -24.69
CA VAL A 74 2.87 4.69 -25.88
C VAL A 74 3.89 5.25 -26.87
N THR A 75 4.81 4.42 -27.32
CA THR A 75 5.81 4.80 -28.32
C THR A 75 5.55 4.07 -29.62
N ILE A 76 5.34 4.81 -30.68
CA ILE A 76 5.21 4.31 -32.05
C ILE A 76 6.59 4.41 -32.71
N ALA A 77 7.20 3.28 -33.00
CA ALA A 77 8.52 3.21 -33.65
C ALA A 77 8.38 2.66 -35.08
N ALA A 78 8.62 3.51 -36.08
CA ALA A 78 8.73 3.10 -37.46
C ALA A 78 10.22 2.94 -37.86
N LYS A 79 10.72 1.70 -37.81
CA LYS A 79 12.09 1.36 -38.21
C LYS A 79 12.15 1.27 -39.74
N VAL A 80 12.91 2.15 -40.36
CA VAL A 80 12.90 2.32 -41.83
C VAL A 80 14.33 2.42 -42.37
N PRO A 81 14.55 2.06 -43.67
CA PRO A 81 15.76 2.42 -44.39
C PRO A 81 15.94 3.94 -44.40
N ILE A 82 17.20 4.39 -44.44
CA ILE A 82 17.52 5.82 -44.35
C ILE A 82 16.89 6.66 -45.48
N ASP A 83 16.78 6.08 -46.67
CA ASP A 83 16.11 6.64 -47.84
C ASP A 83 14.58 6.71 -47.74
N GLN A 84 13.97 6.01 -46.78
CA GLN A 84 12.52 5.97 -46.53
C GLN A 84 12.09 6.66 -45.24
N ARG A 85 12.93 7.53 -44.70
CA ARG A 85 12.66 8.19 -43.42
C ARG A 85 11.34 8.97 -43.40
N GLU A 86 11.02 9.62 -44.52
CA GLU A 86 9.77 10.38 -44.66
C GLU A 86 8.54 9.48 -44.61
N VAL A 87 8.60 8.29 -45.23
CA VAL A 87 7.52 7.30 -45.19
C VAL A 87 7.31 6.82 -43.74
N GLY A 88 8.40 6.60 -42.99
CA GLY A 88 8.33 6.26 -41.60
C GLY A 88 7.69 7.35 -40.73
N ALA A 89 8.03 8.62 -40.99
CA ALA A 89 7.45 9.74 -40.27
C ALA A 89 5.93 9.87 -40.52
N GLN A 90 5.51 9.71 -41.78
CA GLN A 90 4.09 9.71 -42.13
C GLN A 90 3.32 8.54 -41.50
N ALA A 91 3.91 7.35 -41.44
CA ALA A 91 3.31 6.21 -40.77
C ALA A 91 3.13 6.46 -39.26
N VAL A 92 4.10 7.06 -38.59
CA VAL A 92 4.00 7.46 -37.17
C VAL A 92 2.86 8.46 -36.95
N VAL A 93 2.72 9.47 -37.83
CA VAL A 93 1.61 10.44 -37.74
C VAL A 93 0.25 9.76 -37.94
N ALA A 94 0.13 8.85 -38.90
CA ALA A 94 -1.10 8.12 -39.18
C ALA A 94 -1.53 7.28 -37.98
N TRP A 95 -0.61 6.57 -37.36
CA TRP A 95 -0.86 5.80 -36.15
C TRP A 95 -1.18 6.67 -34.93
N THR A 96 -0.50 7.79 -34.77
CA THR A 96 -0.81 8.76 -33.70
C THR A 96 -2.26 9.21 -33.79
N LYS A 97 -2.70 9.64 -35.00
CA LYS A 97 -4.10 10.03 -35.24
C LYS A 97 -5.09 8.91 -34.92
N ALA A 98 -4.78 7.70 -35.35
CA ALA A 98 -5.65 6.54 -35.09
C ALA A 98 -5.76 6.20 -33.60
N LEU A 99 -4.66 6.23 -32.85
CA LEU A 99 -4.65 5.97 -31.41
C LEU A 99 -5.35 7.10 -30.62
N VAL A 100 -5.21 8.36 -31.03
CA VAL A 100 -5.97 9.49 -30.46
C VAL A 100 -7.46 9.30 -30.73
N GLY A 101 -7.84 8.96 -31.97
CA GLY A 101 -9.22 8.63 -32.33
C GLY A 101 -9.80 7.45 -31.53
N ALA A 102 -8.95 6.51 -31.13
CA ALA A 102 -9.31 5.39 -30.25
C ALA A 102 -9.36 5.77 -28.74
N GLY A 103 -9.11 7.04 -28.38
CA GLY A 103 -9.23 7.57 -27.02
C GLY A 103 -7.95 7.51 -26.18
N ILE A 104 -6.78 7.36 -26.79
CA ILE A 104 -5.50 7.53 -26.11
C ILE A 104 -5.13 9.01 -26.11
N ALA A 105 -4.86 9.60 -24.94
CA ALA A 105 -4.48 11.00 -24.86
C ALA A 105 -3.17 11.27 -25.63
N GLU A 106 -3.16 12.27 -26.51
CA GLU A 106 -2.03 12.60 -27.37
C GLU A 106 -0.72 12.83 -26.58
N ALA A 107 -0.81 13.50 -25.43
CA ALA A 107 0.33 13.73 -24.54
C ALA A 107 1.00 12.43 -24.03
N ARG A 108 0.37 11.28 -24.19
CA ARG A 108 0.93 9.96 -23.84
C ARG A 108 1.60 9.26 -25.03
N ILE A 109 1.46 9.79 -26.23
CA ILE A 109 1.96 9.19 -27.46
C ILE A 109 3.27 9.89 -27.88
N SER A 110 4.28 9.10 -28.18
CA SER A 110 5.54 9.56 -28.77
C SER A 110 5.83 8.77 -30.04
N GLY A 111 6.40 9.44 -31.03
CA GLY A 111 6.82 8.82 -32.29
C GLY A 111 8.32 8.87 -32.45
N VAL A 112 8.92 7.77 -32.92
CA VAL A 112 10.34 7.71 -33.28
C VAL A 112 10.51 7.02 -34.64
N VAL A 113 11.49 7.46 -35.40
CA VAL A 113 11.81 6.92 -36.73
C VAL A 113 13.28 6.49 -36.77
N PRO A 114 13.62 5.33 -36.16
CA PRO A 114 14.97 4.79 -36.27
C PRO A 114 15.28 4.40 -37.70
N THR A 115 16.47 4.76 -38.18
CA THR A 115 16.92 4.40 -39.53
C THR A 115 17.79 3.17 -39.53
N THR A 116 17.75 2.42 -40.65
CA THR A 116 18.55 1.22 -40.91
C THR A 116 19.21 1.30 -42.25
N ASP A 117 20.03 0.31 -42.58
CA ASP A 117 20.67 0.20 -43.88
C ASP A 117 19.63 0.08 -45.01
N PRO A 118 19.97 0.57 -46.22
CA PRO A 118 19.12 0.40 -47.40
C PRO A 118 18.75 -1.05 -47.67
N GLY A 119 17.49 -1.30 -48.07
CA GLY A 119 16.97 -2.64 -48.34
C GLY A 119 16.40 -3.37 -47.11
N THR A 120 16.49 -2.83 -45.90
CA THR A 120 15.82 -3.38 -44.74
C THR A 120 14.30 -3.13 -44.82
N PRO A 121 13.43 -4.15 -44.60
CA PRO A 121 11.99 -3.92 -44.65
C PRO A 121 11.55 -2.93 -43.58
N LEU A 122 10.61 -2.04 -43.92
CA LEU A 122 9.98 -1.14 -42.99
C LEU A 122 9.19 -1.95 -41.92
N GLN A 123 9.44 -1.64 -40.65
CA GLN A 123 8.79 -2.31 -39.52
C GLN A 123 8.20 -1.26 -38.59
N LEU A 124 6.91 -1.42 -38.28
CA LEU A 124 6.25 -0.61 -37.27
C LEU A 124 6.11 -1.43 -36.00
N ARG A 125 6.50 -0.83 -34.86
CA ARG A 125 6.33 -1.40 -33.51
C ARG A 125 5.65 -0.38 -32.62
N ILE A 126 4.79 -0.88 -31.76
CA ILE A 126 4.16 -0.07 -30.72
C ILE A 126 4.62 -0.63 -29.38
N ALA A 127 5.37 0.17 -28.65
CA ALA A 127 5.78 -0.12 -27.29
C ALA A 127 4.94 0.70 -26.32
N PHE A 128 4.72 0.16 -25.14
CA PHE A 128 4.06 0.89 -24.06
C PHE A 128 4.87 0.75 -22.78
N ARG A 129 4.78 1.73 -21.93
CA ARG A 129 5.40 1.69 -20.60
C ARG A 129 4.31 1.77 -19.54
N GLU A 130 4.21 0.73 -18.74
CA GLU A 130 3.46 0.77 -17.50
C GLU A 130 4.29 1.54 -16.46
N PRO A 131 3.67 2.27 -15.53
CA PRO A 131 4.40 2.83 -14.42
C PRO A 131 5.05 1.68 -13.66
N THR A 132 6.35 1.71 -13.54
CA THR A 132 7.02 0.86 -12.55
C THR A 132 6.45 1.25 -11.19
N PRO A 133 5.94 0.33 -10.40
CA PRO A 133 5.43 0.64 -9.06
C PRO A 133 6.53 1.37 -8.30
N ARG A 134 6.28 2.64 -7.93
CA ARG A 134 7.24 3.42 -7.17
C ARG A 134 7.14 3.00 -5.72
N ALA A 135 8.26 2.67 -5.11
CA ALA A 135 8.32 2.47 -3.67
C ALA A 135 7.81 3.73 -2.95
N VAL A 136 6.84 3.57 -2.08
CA VAL A 136 6.21 4.63 -1.30
C VAL A 136 6.49 4.50 0.20
N ALA A 137 7.04 3.37 0.61
CA ALA A 137 7.51 3.11 1.96
C ALA A 137 8.70 2.15 1.94
N LEU A 138 9.43 2.12 3.03
CA LEU A 138 10.44 1.09 3.30
C LEU A 138 10.31 0.60 4.75
N VAL A 139 10.65 -0.65 5.00
CA VAL A 139 10.80 -1.19 6.36
C VAL A 139 12.10 -0.61 6.95
N HIS A 140 11.97 0.44 7.78
CA HIS A 140 13.10 1.17 8.33
C HIS A 140 13.80 0.38 9.43
N ALA A 141 13.03 -0.19 10.35
CA ALA A 141 13.50 -1.03 11.44
C ALA A 141 12.45 -2.06 11.82
N MET A 142 12.89 -3.18 12.37
CA MET A 142 11.99 -4.24 12.81
C MET A 142 12.62 -5.09 13.93
N THR A 143 11.76 -5.70 14.73
CA THR A 143 12.11 -6.69 15.75
C THR A 143 11.12 -7.83 15.66
N GLY A 144 11.58 -9.07 15.85
CA GLY A 144 10.74 -10.26 15.73
C GLY A 144 10.35 -10.58 14.29
N VAL A 145 9.25 -11.31 14.12
CA VAL A 145 8.79 -11.79 12.82
C VAL A 145 7.90 -10.73 12.17
N VAL A 146 8.38 -10.18 11.07
CA VAL A 146 7.64 -9.22 10.23
C VAL A 146 7.50 -9.82 8.83
N ARG A 147 6.34 -9.64 8.23
CA ARG A 147 6.04 -10.07 6.87
C ARG A 147 5.48 -8.91 6.06
N ALA A 148 5.72 -8.91 4.76
CA ALA A 148 5.14 -7.94 3.84
C ALA A 148 4.82 -8.57 2.49
N GLY A 149 3.88 -7.97 1.74
CA GLY A 149 3.50 -8.47 0.43
C GLY A 149 2.23 -7.81 -0.11
N PRO A 150 1.79 -8.17 -1.32
CA PRO A 150 0.69 -7.48 -2.02
C PRO A 150 -0.70 -7.74 -1.42
N GLY A 151 -0.82 -8.56 -0.39
CA GLY A 151 -2.07 -8.87 0.33
C GLY A 151 -1.80 -9.75 1.54
N LEU A 152 -2.79 -9.87 2.44
CA LEU A 152 -2.67 -10.71 3.65
C LEU A 152 -2.44 -12.20 3.33
N ASP A 153 -2.90 -12.66 2.18
CA ASP A 153 -2.77 -14.02 1.66
C ASP A 153 -1.39 -14.29 1.01
N LYS A 154 -0.62 -13.23 0.73
CA LYS A 154 0.65 -13.29 -0.02
C LYS A 154 1.80 -12.61 0.73
N LEU A 155 1.85 -12.78 2.04
CA LEU A 155 2.91 -12.22 2.87
C LEU A 155 4.16 -13.11 2.86
N ALA A 156 5.30 -12.52 2.54
CA ALA A 156 6.64 -13.10 2.65
C ALA A 156 7.41 -12.50 3.84
N PRO A 157 8.45 -13.17 4.37
CA PRO A 157 9.32 -12.59 5.38
C PRO A 157 9.89 -11.25 4.89
N ALA A 158 9.81 -10.23 5.76
CA ALA A 158 10.36 -8.90 5.49
C ALA A 158 11.74 -8.74 6.12
N THR A 159 12.54 -7.86 5.56
CA THR A 159 13.84 -7.42 6.09
C THR A 159 13.89 -5.90 6.16
N ALA A 160 14.75 -5.36 7.00
CA ALA A 160 15.03 -3.92 6.99
C ALA A 160 15.54 -3.50 5.59
N GLY A 161 15.09 -2.36 5.10
CA GLY A 161 15.37 -1.89 3.73
C GLY A 161 14.38 -2.40 2.67
N LEU A 162 13.48 -3.34 2.98
CA LEU A 162 12.46 -3.79 2.03
C LEU A 162 11.61 -2.60 1.57
N GLN A 163 11.59 -2.36 0.29
CA GLN A 163 10.75 -1.34 -0.34
C GLN A 163 9.35 -1.86 -0.58
N MET A 164 8.36 -1.03 -0.32
CA MET A 164 6.93 -1.35 -0.44
C MET A 164 6.24 -0.35 -1.36
N ILE A 165 5.25 -0.81 -2.08
CA ILE A 165 4.43 -0.01 -3.02
C ILE A 165 3.01 0.18 -2.46
N VAL A 166 2.24 1.05 -3.10
CA VAL A 166 0.79 1.19 -2.80
C VAL A 166 0.09 -0.17 -3.01
N GLY A 167 -0.74 -0.55 -2.05
CA GLY A 167 -1.45 -1.83 -2.00
C GLY A 167 -0.77 -2.89 -1.13
N ASP A 168 0.54 -2.79 -0.92
CA ASP A 168 1.25 -3.74 -0.06
C ASP A 168 0.79 -3.67 1.40
N VAL A 169 0.87 -4.82 2.05
CA VAL A 169 0.57 -5.00 3.47
C VAL A 169 1.85 -5.31 4.22
N ALA A 170 2.07 -4.62 5.35
CA ALA A 170 3.04 -5.01 6.36
C ALA A 170 2.30 -5.62 7.55
N ALA A 171 2.82 -6.71 8.09
CA ALA A 171 2.25 -7.39 9.25
C ALA A 171 3.33 -7.83 10.24
N THR A 172 3.04 -7.66 11.52
CA THR A 172 3.86 -8.09 12.65
C THR A 172 3.22 -9.27 13.35
N ALA A 173 4.02 -10.23 13.79
CA ALA A 173 3.58 -11.31 14.67
C ALA A 173 3.57 -10.89 16.16
N ALA A 174 3.26 -11.82 17.04
CA ALA A 174 3.38 -11.63 18.49
C ALA A 174 4.84 -11.23 18.86
N ALA A 175 4.98 -10.31 19.81
CA ALA A 175 6.25 -9.74 20.25
C ALA A 175 7.13 -9.12 19.13
N ALA A 176 6.56 -8.85 17.97
CA ALA A 176 7.24 -8.20 16.86
C ALA A 176 6.83 -6.73 16.74
N THR A 177 7.70 -5.92 16.18
CA THR A 177 7.43 -4.52 15.83
C THR A 177 8.05 -4.20 14.47
N ALA A 178 7.46 -3.29 13.72
CA ALA A 178 8.03 -2.77 12.49
C ALA A 178 7.84 -1.26 12.41
N ARG A 179 8.87 -0.53 12.01
CA ARG A 179 8.77 0.90 11.69
C ARG A 179 8.91 1.08 10.19
N LEU A 180 7.91 1.65 9.58
CA LEU A 180 7.89 2.02 8.17
C LEU A 180 8.25 3.50 8.05
N ALA A 181 9.20 3.80 7.16
CA ALA A 181 9.46 5.17 6.69
C ALA A 181 8.69 5.38 5.40
N LEU A 182 7.83 6.39 5.35
CA LEU A 182 7.01 6.70 4.19
C LEU A 182 7.70 7.72 3.29
N ALA A 183 7.40 7.70 2.00
CA ALA A 183 8.00 8.59 1.01
C ALA A 183 7.74 10.09 1.26
N ASP A 184 6.74 10.42 2.09
CA ASP A 184 6.44 11.79 2.52
C ASP A 184 7.27 12.26 3.72
N GLY A 185 8.12 11.42 4.31
CA GLY A 185 8.92 11.66 5.50
C GLY A 185 8.25 11.28 6.82
N SER A 186 7.00 10.82 6.78
CA SER A 186 6.30 10.33 7.96
C SER A 186 6.79 8.94 8.37
N PHE A 187 6.61 8.60 9.66
CA PHE A 187 6.90 7.28 10.18
C PHE A 187 5.64 6.62 10.74
N VAL A 188 5.54 5.31 10.53
CA VAL A 188 4.47 4.48 11.10
C VAL A 188 5.07 3.26 11.77
N THR A 189 4.82 3.11 13.07
CA THR A 189 5.28 1.96 13.85
C THR A 189 4.11 1.02 14.11
N LEU A 190 4.22 -0.21 13.63
CA LEU A 190 3.30 -1.30 13.92
C LEU A 190 3.68 -1.94 15.25
N ALA A 191 2.73 -2.07 16.16
CA ALA A 191 2.88 -2.86 17.38
C ALA A 191 2.78 -4.37 17.08
N SER A 192 2.88 -5.22 18.10
CA SER A 192 2.64 -6.66 17.96
C SER A 192 1.27 -6.96 17.37
N ASP A 193 1.17 -8.05 16.62
CA ASP A 193 -0.07 -8.59 16.04
C ASP A 193 -0.85 -7.56 15.19
N SER A 194 -0.14 -6.71 14.50
CA SER A 194 -0.71 -5.61 13.69
C SER A 194 -0.53 -5.85 12.21
N ALA A 195 -1.46 -5.33 11.40
CA ALA A 195 -1.34 -5.34 9.95
C ALA A 195 -1.85 -4.02 9.37
N VAL A 196 -1.06 -3.41 8.49
CA VAL A 196 -1.39 -2.17 7.80
C VAL A 196 -1.21 -2.34 6.31
N ARG A 197 -2.18 -1.85 5.53
CA ARG A 197 -2.06 -1.72 4.08
C ARG A 197 -1.66 -0.31 3.72
N LEU A 198 -0.70 -0.18 2.80
CA LEU A 198 -0.32 1.09 2.22
C LEU A 198 -1.38 1.49 1.19
N GLY A 199 -2.21 2.47 1.53
CA GLY A 199 -3.21 3.01 0.64
C GLY A 199 -2.61 4.07 -0.28
N ARG A 200 -3.23 5.26 -0.33
CA ARG A 200 -2.74 6.38 -1.12
C ARG A 200 -1.53 7.04 -0.43
N ILE A 201 -0.42 7.15 -1.14
CA ILE A 201 0.76 7.91 -0.68
C ILE A 201 1.26 8.74 -1.86
N GLU A 202 0.95 10.02 -1.86
CA GLU A 202 1.27 10.96 -2.92
C GLU A 202 2.03 12.17 -2.39
N LEU A 203 3.05 12.57 -3.13
CA LEU A 203 3.75 13.83 -2.97
C LEU A 203 3.60 14.59 -4.29
N THR A 204 2.88 15.71 -4.29
CA THR A 204 2.72 16.55 -5.46
C THR A 204 3.91 17.50 -5.64
N SER A 205 4.07 18.07 -6.84
CA SER A 205 5.07 19.10 -7.15
C SER A 205 4.94 20.36 -6.28
N GLU A 206 3.76 20.62 -5.72
CA GLU A 206 3.49 21.73 -4.78
C GLU A 206 3.79 21.37 -3.32
N LEU A 207 4.53 20.27 -3.07
CA LEU A 207 4.83 19.74 -1.73
C LEU A 207 3.60 19.36 -0.89
N LYS A 208 2.43 19.27 -1.52
CA LYS A 208 1.24 18.72 -0.88
C LYS A 208 1.40 17.22 -0.73
N ARG A 209 1.11 16.71 0.46
CA ARG A 209 1.23 15.30 0.81
C ARG A 209 -0.15 14.74 1.08
N ALA A 210 -0.48 13.62 0.47
CA ALA A 210 -1.70 12.89 0.76
C ALA A 210 -1.33 11.45 1.11
N VAL A 211 -1.47 11.09 2.37
CA VAL A 211 -1.19 9.75 2.89
C VAL A 211 -2.49 9.18 3.44
N GLN A 212 -2.83 8.00 3.00
CA GLN A 212 -3.91 7.19 3.57
C GLN A 212 -3.41 5.76 3.76
N LEU A 213 -3.45 5.31 5.00
CA LEU A 213 -3.14 3.95 5.40
C LEU A 213 -4.42 3.25 5.82
N GLU A 214 -4.47 1.93 5.71
CA GLU A 214 -5.58 1.12 6.22
C GLU A 214 -5.05 0.18 7.31
N LEU A 215 -5.46 0.40 8.55
CA LEU A 215 -5.16 -0.49 9.65
C LEU A 215 -6.18 -1.63 9.66
N LEU A 216 -5.70 -2.83 9.28
CA LEU A 216 -6.53 -4.02 9.14
C LEU A 216 -6.75 -4.72 10.49
N LYS A 217 -5.75 -4.70 11.35
CA LYS A 217 -5.81 -5.22 12.75
C LYS A 217 -4.70 -4.65 13.60
N GLY A 218 -4.85 -4.74 14.91
CA GLY A 218 -3.85 -4.37 15.90
C GLY A 218 -3.75 -2.87 16.12
N ARG A 219 -2.54 -2.35 16.22
CA ARG A 219 -2.25 -0.95 16.58
C ARG A 219 -1.08 -0.39 15.79
N VAL A 220 -1.19 0.86 15.40
CA VAL A 220 -0.09 1.65 14.84
C VAL A 220 0.10 2.94 15.63
N GLU A 221 1.34 3.42 15.71
CA GLU A 221 1.70 4.77 16.10
C GLU A 221 2.22 5.49 14.87
N ALA A 222 1.59 6.59 14.48
CA ALA A 222 1.98 7.41 13.36
C ALA A 222 2.58 8.73 13.85
N GLN A 223 3.69 9.10 13.24
CA GLN A 223 4.31 10.41 13.36
C GLN A 223 4.26 11.06 11.99
N ALA A 224 3.23 11.87 11.78
CA ALA A 224 3.01 12.59 10.54
C ALA A 224 3.74 13.92 10.58
N GLU A 225 4.73 14.10 9.68
CA GLU A 225 5.39 15.39 9.51
C GLU A 225 4.69 16.19 8.42
N PHE A 226 4.22 17.40 8.76
CA PHE A 226 3.57 18.28 7.79
C PHE A 226 4.36 19.55 7.53
N LYS A 227 4.66 19.76 6.26
CA LYS A 227 5.15 21.04 5.74
C LYS A 227 4.28 21.38 4.52
N GLY A 228 3.25 22.22 4.69
CA GLY A 228 2.47 22.75 3.57
C GLY A 228 0.94 22.75 3.77
N LYS A 229 0.28 23.81 3.29
CA LYS A 229 -1.19 23.88 3.24
C LYS A 229 -1.74 22.83 2.26
N GLY A 230 -2.82 22.14 2.64
CA GLY A 230 -3.47 21.13 1.80
C GLY A 230 -2.90 19.71 1.89
N SER A 231 -1.95 19.45 2.80
CA SER A 231 -1.52 18.09 3.12
C SER A 231 -2.54 17.38 4.01
N SER A 232 -2.66 16.06 3.85
CA SER A 232 -3.53 15.20 4.66
C SER A 232 -2.82 13.89 4.99
N PHE A 233 -3.02 13.41 6.21
CA PHE A 233 -2.59 12.08 6.62
C PHE A 233 -3.78 11.42 7.32
N GLY A 234 -4.11 10.21 6.94
CA GLY A 234 -5.22 9.46 7.50
C GLY A 234 -4.89 8.00 7.73
N VAL A 235 -5.43 7.45 8.80
CA VAL A 235 -5.48 6.02 9.06
C VAL A 235 -6.93 5.58 9.04
N LEU A 236 -7.28 4.78 8.05
CA LEU A 236 -8.59 4.18 7.88
C LEU A 236 -8.63 2.83 8.60
N THR A 237 -9.76 2.52 9.20
CA THR A 237 -10.11 1.21 9.74
C THR A 237 -11.47 0.78 9.18
N ALA A 238 -11.99 -0.35 9.60
CA ALA A 238 -13.32 -0.80 9.21
C ALA A 238 -14.44 0.16 9.65
N THR A 239 -14.27 0.90 10.75
CA THR A 239 -15.33 1.72 11.36
C THR A 239 -15.07 3.21 11.36
N ALA A 240 -13.82 3.65 11.15
CA ALA A 240 -13.46 5.06 11.30
C ALA A 240 -12.28 5.49 10.42
N LEU A 241 -12.21 6.79 10.18
CA LEU A 241 -11.06 7.51 9.63
C LEU A 241 -10.47 8.43 10.71
N ALA A 242 -9.21 8.24 11.05
CA ALA A 242 -8.43 9.15 11.87
C ALA A 242 -7.61 10.08 10.96
N GLY A 243 -8.08 11.30 10.75
CA GLY A 243 -7.44 12.32 9.94
C GLY A 243 -6.63 13.32 10.77
N VAL A 244 -5.42 13.70 10.30
CA VAL A 244 -4.53 14.57 11.06
C VAL A 244 -3.83 15.62 10.21
N ARG A 245 -3.29 16.62 10.91
CA ARG A 245 -2.33 17.60 10.36
C ARG A 245 -1.18 17.80 11.34
N GLY A 246 0.02 17.21 11.04
CA GLY A 246 1.21 17.40 11.87
C GLY A 246 1.08 16.84 13.27
N THR A 247 0.83 15.57 13.42
CA THR A 247 0.36 14.94 14.66
C THR A 247 1.16 13.67 14.95
N ARG A 248 1.41 13.42 16.22
CA ARG A 248 1.82 12.10 16.71
C ARG A 248 0.64 11.45 17.43
N PHE A 249 0.18 10.31 16.94
CA PHE A 249 -1.03 9.66 17.42
C PHE A 249 -0.96 8.14 17.24
N ARG A 250 -1.85 7.44 17.95
CA ARG A 250 -2.02 6.01 17.79
C ARG A 250 -3.43 5.70 17.32
N VAL A 251 -3.55 4.67 16.51
CA VAL A 251 -4.83 4.08 16.10
C VAL A 251 -4.80 2.60 16.42
N ARG A 252 -5.88 2.08 16.96
CA ARG A 252 -6.05 0.66 17.25
C ARG A 252 -7.41 0.14 16.80
N VAL A 253 -7.42 -1.09 16.31
CA VAL A 253 -8.65 -1.86 16.15
C VAL A 253 -9.01 -2.48 17.50
N LEU A 254 -10.23 -2.24 17.98
CA LEU A 254 -10.72 -2.77 19.24
C LEU A 254 -11.14 -4.22 19.09
N GLN A 255 -11.06 -5.03 20.15
CA GLN A 255 -11.49 -6.43 20.11
C GLN A 255 -12.96 -6.59 19.71
N ALA A 256 -13.82 -5.64 20.12
CA ALA A 256 -15.22 -5.61 19.73
C ALA A 256 -15.48 -5.07 18.30
N GLY A 257 -14.44 -4.89 17.48
CA GLY A 257 -14.55 -4.44 16.08
C GLY A 257 -14.59 -2.93 15.85
N GLY A 258 -14.49 -2.13 16.91
CA GLY A 258 -14.42 -0.66 16.81
C GLY A 258 -13.01 -0.12 16.56
N THR A 259 -12.87 1.20 16.61
CA THR A 259 -11.60 1.93 16.44
C THR A 259 -11.35 2.81 17.65
N GLY A 260 -10.14 2.75 18.21
CA GLY A 260 -9.66 3.68 19.24
C GLY A 260 -8.54 4.55 18.71
N VAL A 261 -8.51 5.82 19.16
CA VAL A 261 -7.46 6.79 18.83
C VAL A 261 -6.92 7.42 20.11
N GLU A 262 -5.61 7.50 20.24
CA GLU A 262 -4.91 8.28 21.27
C GLU A 262 -4.06 9.35 20.61
N CYS A 263 -4.30 10.64 20.93
CA CYS A 263 -3.53 11.77 20.43
C CYS A 263 -2.39 12.10 21.40
N LEU A 264 -1.14 11.98 20.96
CA LEU A 264 0.05 12.26 21.78
C LEU A 264 0.53 13.69 21.61
N GLN A 265 0.38 14.26 20.40
CA GLN A 265 0.78 15.60 20.04
C GLN A 265 -0.05 16.07 18.86
N GLY A 266 -0.48 17.34 18.87
CA GLY A 266 -1.31 17.93 17.82
C GLY A 266 -2.79 17.63 18.01
N ARG A 267 -3.48 17.33 16.90
CA ARG A 267 -4.94 17.15 16.86
C ARG A 267 -5.29 16.04 15.87
N VAL A 268 -6.24 15.21 16.23
CA VAL A 268 -6.83 14.16 15.38
C VAL A 268 -8.32 14.44 15.22
N GLU A 269 -8.81 14.41 14.00
CA GLU A 269 -10.25 14.29 13.73
C GLU A 269 -10.57 12.81 13.54
N LEU A 270 -11.35 12.24 14.46
CA LEU A 270 -11.85 10.88 14.39
C LEU A 270 -13.27 10.91 13.84
N GLN A 271 -13.46 10.38 12.64
CA GLN A 271 -14.73 10.34 11.93
C GLN A 271 -15.20 8.90 11.74
N ALA A 272 -16.44 8.59 12.13
CA ALA A 272 -17.05 7.32 11.82
C ALA A 272 -17.31 7.20 10.30
N THR A 273 -16.98 6.04 9.73
CA THR A 273 -17.22 5.73 8.30
C THR A 273 -18.51 4.92 8.10
N ILE A 274 -19.05 4.39 9.17
CA ILE A 274 -20.30 3.62 9.22
C ILE A 274 -21.27 4.27 10.20
N GLY A 275 -22.52 3.83 10.22
CA GLY A 275 -23.55 4.31 11.15
C GLY A 275 -23.90 5.79 10.98
N SER A 276 -23.94 6.54 12.06
CA SER A 276 -24.34 7.96 12.10
C SER A 276 -23.35 8.92 11.44
N ARG A 277 -22.16 8.46 11.08
CA ARG A 277 -21.07 9.26 10.50
C ARG A 277 -20.68 10.51 11.31
N GLY A 278 -20.82 10.42 12.63
CA GLY A 278 -20.38 11.47 13.54
C GLY A 278 -18.86 11.61 13.55
N SER A 279 -18.38 12.74 14.09
CA SER A 279 -16.95 12.97 14.30
C SER A 279 -16.67 13.62 15.65
N VAL A 280 -15.43 13.48 16.14
CA VAL A 280 -14.93 14.13 17.34
C VAL A 280 -13.50 14.60 17.11
N ILE A 281 -13.16 15.74 17.66
CA ILE A 281 -11.77 16.23 17.71
C ILE A 281 -11.11 15.69 18.98
N VAL A 282 -9.96 15.06 18.80
CA VAL A 282 -9.13 14.49 19.87
C VAL A 282 -7.86 15.32 19.96
N GLU A 283 -7.75 16.11 21.01
CA GLU A 283 -6.60 16.98 21.26
C GLU A 283 -5.45 16.20 21.92
N ALA A 284 -4.24 16.77 21.93
CA ALA A 284 -3.08 16.18 22.58
C ALA A 284 -3.40 15.80 24.05
N GLY A 285 -3.08 14.56 24.44
CA GLY A 285 -3.37 14.01 25.75
C GLY A 285 -4.79 13.46 25.90
N GLN A 286 -5.53 13.31 24.82
CA GLN A 286 -6.89 12.75 24.82
C GLN A 286 -6.97 11.49 23.97
N SER A 287 -8.04 10.72 24.19
CA SER A 287 -8.46 9.58 23.40
C SER A 287 -9.96 9.65 23.09
N ALA A 288 -10.35 9.01 21.99
CA ALA A 288 -11.75 8.74 21.67
C ALA A 288 -11.85 7.43 20.89
N SER A 289 -13.08 6.93 20.72
CA SER A 289 -13.33 5.71 19.97
C SER A 289 -14.59 5.81 19.13
N VAL A 290 -14.63 4.96 18.10
CA VAL A 290 -15.82 4.63 17.33
C VAL A 290 -16.11 3.15 17.59
N ASP A 291 -17.30 2.80 18.04
CA ASP A 291 -17.68 1.41 18.26
C ASP A 291 -17.98 0.66 16.94
N ALA A 292 -18.28 -0.62 17.03
CA ALA A 292 -18.58 -1.46 15.87
C ALA A 292 -19.86 -1.04 15.11
N THR A 293 -20.72 -0.22 15.70
CA THR A 293 -21.96 0.29 15.11
C THR A 293 -21.83 1.71 14.54
N GLY A 294 -20.66 2.36 14.77
CA GLY A 294 -20.38 3.70 14.27
C GLY A 294 -20.71 4.83 15.26
N ASN A 295 -20.98 4.51 16.54
CA ASN A 295 -21.16 5.55 17.55
C ASN A 295 -19.79 6.10 17.97
N VAL A 296 -19.67 7.42 17.95
CA VAL A 296 -18.45 8.14 18.33
C VAL A 296 -18.52 8.54 19.80
N SER A 297 -17.51 8.16 20.59
CA SER A 297 -17.41 8.57 21.99
C SER A 297 -17.00 10.03 22.13
N ALA A 298 -17.30 10.65 23.26
CA ALA A 298 -16.64 11.91 23.63
C ALA A 298 -15.13 11.69 23.82
N ALA A 299 -14.35 12.75 23.60
CA ALA A 299 -12.91 12.73 23.89
C ALA A 299 -12.69 12.74 25.41
N THR A 300 -11.79 11.86 25.89
CA THR A 300 -11.45 11.71 27.31
C THR A 300 -9.94 11.85 27.51
N ALA A 301 -9.51 12.31 28.69
CA ALA A 301 -8.10 12.46 29.01
C ALA A 301 -7.39 11.10 29.08
N LEU A 302 -6.20 11.03 28.50
CA LEU A 302 -5.28 9.89 28.66
C LEU A 302 -4.70 9.84 30.05
N LEU A 303 -4.33 8.65 30.53
CA LEU A 303 -3.49 8.53 31.72
C LEU A 303 -2.19 9.31 31.54
N GLY A 304 -1.76 9.96 32.60
CA GLY A 304 -0.54 10.78 32.61
C GLY A 304 0.74 9.99 32.38
N ARG A 305 1.87 10.67 32.43
CA ARG A 305 3.20 10.05 32.29
C ARG A 305 3.61 9.41 33.61
N ALA A 306 3.97 8.12 33.58
CA ALA A 306 4.57 7.47 34.72
C ALA A 306 5.92 8.15 35.06
N GLN A 307 6.17 8.40 36.34
CA GLN A 307 7.47 8.87 36.82
C GLN A 307 8.39 7.66 37.01
N LEU A 308 9.48 7.60 36.26
CA LEU A 308 10.47 6.54 36.43
C LEU A 308 11.30 6.79 37.69
N LEU A 309 11.59 5.72 38.43
CA LEU A 309 12.33 5.80 39.71
C LEU A 309 13.72 5.19 39.57
N ALA A 310 13.83 4.00 38.99
CA ALA A 310 15.13 3.33 38.74
C ALA A 310 15.05 2.35 37.55
N PRO A 311 16.14 2.21 36.79
CA PRO A 311 17.33 3.05 36.79
C PRO A 311 17.09 4.34 36.01
N LEU A 312 17.66 5.45 36.48
CA LEU A 312 17.66 6.72 35.72
C LEU A 312 18.92 6.85 34.88
N MET A 313 20.04 6.22 35.32
CA MET A 313 21.31 6.13 34.60
C MET A 313 22.23 5.08 35.24
N GLY A 314 23.38 4.80 34.63
CA GLY A 314 24.45 4.00 35.20
C GLY A 314 24.40 2.53 34.81
N ALA A 315 25.20 1.72 35.49
CA ALA A 315 25.24 0.27 35.27
C ALA A 315 24.22 -0.45 36.16
N LEU A 316 23.57 -1.45 35.56
CA LEU A 316 22.51 -2.22 36.18
C LEU A 316 22.94 -3.70 36.28
N PRO A 317 22.94 -4.31 37.47
CA PRO A 317 23.18 -5.73 37.59
C PRO A 317 21.98 -6.52 37.05
N ARG A 318 22.21 -7.77 36.65
CA ARG A 318 21.18 -8.65 36.09
C ARG A 318 19.99 -8.92 37.05
N SER A 319 20.23 -8.84 38.32
CA SER A 319 19.22 -9.04 39.37
C SER A 319 18.36 -7.80 39.63
N ALA A 320 18.63 -6.69 38.97
CA ALA A 320 17.92 -5.44 39.19
C ALA A 320 16.52 -5.44 38.56
N ALA A 321 15.70 -4.49 38.97
CA ALA A 321 14.39 -4.24 38.40
C ALA A 321 14.29 -2.78 37.91
N LEU A 322 13.50 -2.61 36.87
CA LEU A 322 12.99 -1.32 36.42
C LEU A 322 11.81 -0.95 37.32
N THR A 323 11.79 0.26 37.87
CA THR A 323 10.72 0.70 38.76
C THR A 323 10.22 2.09 38.42
N TRP A 324 8.96 2.33 38.65
CA TRP A 324 8.29 3.61 38.43
C TRP A 324 7.19 3.84 39.48
N GLN A 325 6.69 5.07 39.54
CA GLN A 325 5.61 5.42 40.42
C GLN A 325 4.29 4.83 39.89
N ALA A 326 3.50 4.17 40.74
CA ALA A 326 2.17 3.73 40.38
C ALA A 326 1.29 4.90 39.94
N LEU A 327 0.52 4.68 38.90
CA LEU A 327 -0.37 5.70 38.34
C LEU A 327 -1.83 5.30 38.61
N ALA A 328 -2.59 6.21 39.19
CA ALA A 328 -4.01 6.00 39.43
C ALA A 328 -4.76 5.74 38.11
N GLY A 329 -5.63 4.74 38.09
CA GLY A 329 -6.36 4.32 36.86
C GLY A 329 -5.59 3.38 35.94
N ALA A 330 -4.32 3.11 36.19
CA ALA A 330 -3.56 2.12 35.44
C ALA A 330 -4.00 0.69 35.84
N ALA A 331 -4.35 -0.12 34.87
CA ALA A 331 -4.57 -1.55 35.02
C ALA A 331 -3.28 -2.33 34.75
N GLN A 332 -2.47 -1.85 33.84
CA GLN A 332 -1.19 -2.45 33.43
C GLN A 332 -0.22 -1.37 32.96
N TYR A 333 1.01 -1.77 32.73
CA TYR A 333 2.07 -0.92 32.20
C TYR A 333 2.75 -1.60 31.01
N ARG A 334 2.95 -0.86 29.96
CA ARG A 334 3.79 -1.23 28.82
C ARG A 334 5.19 -0.68 29.05
N VAL A 335 6.16 -1.57 29.20
CA VAL A 335 7.57 -1.21 29.34
C VAL A 335 8.26 -1.45 28.02
N GLU A 336 8.87 -0.45 27.46
CA GLU A 336 9.59 -0.50 26.19
C GLU A 336 11.07 -0.26 26.44
N MET A 337 11.91 -1.07 25.79
CA MET A 337 13.37 -0.99 25.85
C MET A 337 13.93 -1.04 24.43
N ALA A 338 14.92 -0.17 24.14
CA ALA A 338 15.57 -0.11 22.84
C ALA A 338 17.06 0.22 23.00
N THR A 339 17.87 0.01 21.93
CA THR A 339 19.30 0.36 21.96
C THR A 339 19.58 1.78 21.47
N ASP A 340 18.55 2.56 21.16
CA ASP A 340 18.64 3.97 20.77
C ASP A 340 17.57 4.82 21.49
N GLY A 341 17.82 6.13 21.60
CA GLY A 341 16.93 7.08 22.28
C GLY A 341 15.65 7.39 21.51
N GLU A 342 15.53 7.01 20.25
CA GLU A 342 14.28 7.13 19.47
C GLU A 342 13.34 5.94 19.70
N MET A 343 13.78 4.94 20.45
CA MET A 343 13.02 3.72 20.76
C MET A 343 12.64 2.93 19.49
N VAL A 344 13.59 2.73 18.59
CA VAL A 344 13.39 2.09 17.28
C VAL A 344 14.20 0.80 17.14
N THR A 345 15.50 0.87 17.43
CA THR A 345 16.43 -0.24 17.18
C THR A 345 16.34 -1.27 18.29
N ARG A 346 16.15 -2.54 17.92
CA ARG A 346 15.98 -3.66 18.86
C ARG A 346 14.90 -3.40 19.90
N LEU A 347 13.84 -2.68 19.52
CA LEU A 347 12.71 -2.37 20.40
C LEU A 347 12.10 -3.66 20.94
N ARG A 348 12.04 -3.76 22.26
CA ARG A 348 11.40 -4.82 23.02
C ARG A 348 10.27 -4.25 23.84
N THR A 349 9.17 -4.98 23.93
CA THR A 349 7.99 -4.54 24.66
C THR A 349 7.60 -5.62 25.67
N TYR A 350 7.42 -5.21 26.91
CA TYR A 350 6.99 -6.06 28.02
C TYR A 350 5.74 -5.47 28.67
N THR A 351 4.94 -6.32 29.27
CA THR A 351 3.77 -5.91 30.05
C THR A 351 4.00 -6.21 31.53
N ALA A 352 3.69 -5.25 32.39
CA ALA A 352 3.76 -5.41 33.84
C ALA A 352 2.41 -5.04 34.48
N THR A 353 1.97 -5.80 35.44
CA THR A 353 0.74 -5.54 36.23
C THR A 353 1.02 -4.75 37.52
N ALA A 354 2.28 -4.63 37.93
CA ALA A 354 2.77 -3.83 39.02
C ALA A 354 3.72 -2.76 38.53
N PRO A 355 4.03 -1.69 39.29
CA PRO A 355 4.91 -0.61 38.89
C PRO A 355 6.40 -1.02 38.98
N THR A 356 6.69 -2.25 38.59
CA THR A 356 8.04 -2.84 38.57
C THR A 356 8.14 -3.91 37.47
N LEU A 357 9.32 -4.08 36.91
CA LEU A 357 9.67 -5.16 35.98
C LEU A 357 11.08 -5.63 36.30
N ALA A 358 11.24 -6.91 36.70
CA ALA A 358 12.56 -7.52 36.76
C ALA A 358 13.23 -7.41 35.38
N LEU A 359 14.54 -7.13 35.34
CA LEU A 359 15.24 -7.03 34.08
C LEU A 359 15.11 -8.35 33.30
N PRO A 360 14.48 -8.35 32.11
CA PRO A 360 14.22 -9.59 31.39
C PRO A 360 15.52 -10.28 30.98
N ALA A 361 15.54 -11.61 31.10
CA ALA A 361 16.74 -12.42 30.83
C ALA A 361 17.22 -12.34 29.36
N ASP A 362 16.27 -12.07 28.45
CA ASP A 362 16.51 -11.93 27.01
C ASP A 362 17.11 -10.57 26.61
N VAL A 363 17.28 -9.63 27.56
CA VAL A 363 17.95 -8.34 27.30
C VAL A 363 19.48 -8.54 27.35
N PRO A 364 20.22 -8.43 26.24
CA PRO A 364 21.67 -8.61 26.21
C PRO A 364 22.41 -7.55 27.05
N ALA A 365 23.67 -7.84 27.42
CA ALA A 365 24.59 -6.81 27.90
C ALA A 365 24.72 -5.67 26.89
N GLY A 366 24.84 -4.42 27.36
CA GLY A 366 24.96 -3.26 26.50
C GLY A 366 24.19 -2.05 27.02
N HIS A 367 24.13 -1.01 26.20
CA HIS A 367 23.43 0.23 26.50
C HIS A 367 21.98 0.15 26.04
N TRP A 368 21.05 0.48 26.95
CA TRP A 368 19.61 0.39 26.74
C TRP A 368 18.91 1.67 27.15
N PHE A 369 17.96 2.10 26.35
CA PHE A 369 16.98 3.15 26.65
C PHE A 369 15.68 2.50 27.04
N TRP A 370 14.91 3.13 27.93
CA TRP A 370 13.63 2.60 28.37
C TRP A 370 12.61 3.66 28.69
N ARG A 371 11.35 3.30 28.53
CA ARG A 371 10.20 4.12 28.92
C ARG A 371 9.05 3.24 29.35
N VAL A 372 8.08 3.84 30.06
CA VAL A 372 6.87 3.19 30.54
C VAL A 372 5.65 3.97 30.05
N THR A 373 4.61 3.24 29.65
CA THR A 373 3.30 3.79 29.31
C THR A 373 2.24 3.04 30.13
N ALA A 374 1.44 3.74 30.92
CA ALA A 374 0.33 3.14 31.64
C ALA A 374 -0.79 2.75 30.68
N ILE A 375 -1.52 1.69 31.00
CA ILE A 375 -2.65 1.16 30.24
C ILE A 375 -3.85 1.13 31.16
N ASP A 376 -4.98 1.71 30.76
CA ASP A 376 -6.22 1.66 31.52
C ASP A 376 -7.00 0.34 31.33
N LYS A 377 -8.12 0.19 32.02
CA LYS A 377 -9.00 -0.99 31.91
C LYS A 377 -9.62 -1.17 30.51
N ALA A 378 -9.71 -0.11 29.74
CA ALA A 378 -10.20 -0.13 28.35
C ALA A 378 -9.06 -0.38 27.32
N GLU A 379 -7.87 -0.82 27.80
CA GLU A 379 -6.66 -1.03 26.98
C GLU A 379 -6.16 0.23 26.29
N THR A 380 -6.57 1.44 26.73
CA THR A 380 -6.06 2.70 26.20
C THR A 380 -4.67 2.98 26.74
N LEU A 381 -3.72 3.24 25.86
CA LEU A 381 -2.37 3.63 26.23
C LEU A 381 -2.34 5.11 26.63
N GLY A 382 -1.88 5.39 27.83
CA GLY A 382 -1.63 6.73 28.30
C GLY A 382 -0.45 7.43 27.61
N LEU A 383 -0.01 8.54 28.19
CA LEU A 383 1.17 9.24 27.73
C LEU A 383 2.44 8.46 28.13
N PRO A 384 3.42 8.28 27.21
CA PRO A 384 4.69 7.62 27.54
C PRO A 384 5.50 8.49 28.52
N SER A 385 6.22 7.86 29.44
CA SER A 385 7.17 8.54 30.33
C SER A 385 8.30 9.25 29.56
N LYS A 386 9.14 10.00 30.25
CA LYS A 386 10.46 10.38 29.75
C LYS A 386 11.27 9.09 29.46
N ILE A 387 12.23 9.20 28.56
CA ILE A 387 13.16 8.12 28.23
C ILE A 387 14.43 8.32 29.08
N TYR A 388 14.85 7.22 29.74
CA TYR A 388 16.12 7.15 30.45
C TYR A 388 16.97 6.02 29.89
N SER A 389 18.25 6.00 30.22
CA SER A 389 19.15 4.95 29.73
C SER A 389 19.98 4.38 30.85
N PHE A 390 20.37 3.12 30.65
CA PHE A 390 21.24 2.40 31.56
C PHE A 390 22.11 1.39 30.79
N ARG A 391 23.09 0.84 31.42
CA ARG A 391 23.95 -0.20 30.85
C ARG A 391 23.75 -1.51 31.62
N VAL A 392 23.45 -2.58 30.92
CA VAL A 392 23.45 -3.94 31.47
C VAL A 392 24.89 -4.44 31.43
N GLY A 393 25.44 -4.84 32.58
CA GLY A 393 26.79 -5.42 32.70
C GLY A 393 26.87 -6.78 32.00
N VAL A 394 28.12 -7.18 31.65
CA VAL A 394 28.41 -8.56 31.29
C VAL A 394 28.27 -9.39 32.56
N PRO A 395 27.70 -10.61 32.51
CA PRO A 395 27.57 -11.48 33.71
C PRO A 395 28.93 -11.84 34.31
#